data_ae92e4c9dff00bb004c5ab052940907c
#
_entry.id   ae92e4c9dff00bb004c5ab052940907c
#
_cell.length_a   1.000
_cell.length_b   1.000
_cell.length_c   1.000
_cell.angle_alpha   90.00
_cell.angle_beta   90.00
_cell.angle_gamma   90.00
#
_symmetry.space_group_name_H-M   'P 1'
#
loop_
_entity.id
_entity.type
_entity.pdbx_description
1 polymer ?
#
loop_
_entity_poly.entity_id
_entity_poly.type
_entity_poly.pdbx_seq_one_letter_code
_entity_poly.pdbx_strand_id
1 'polypeptide(L)'
;MSKTTIENGKAPVSAGLGNRIRSARRDANMSQGQLATSLSTTQSAISLYEAGQRSVGIDMLLNVARILNRPLHYFLGEDADMLFVRDSDIAQLISELERHPEDLPELLGYWQYLRWRRAELAKTLVAAANGRH
;
A
#
# COMPACT_ATOMS: atom_id res chain seq x y z
N MET A 1 -10.20 -20.47 6.73
CA MET A 1 -9.56 -20.33 6.50
C MET A 1 -9.06 -19.60 5.82
N SER A 2 -8.75 -19.06 5.77
CA SER A 2 -8.36 -18.32 5.18
C SER A 2 -7.63 -18.45 4.30
N LYS A 3 -7.39 -18.67 4.05
CA LYS A 3 -6.88 -18.85 3.31
C LYS A 3 -6.78 -18.50 2.22
N THR A 4 -7.10 -18.13 2.04
CA THR A 4 -7.44 -17.79 0.84
C THR A 4 -6.40 -17.19 0.04
N THR A 5 -5.66 -16.29 0.47
CA THR A 5 -4.65 -15.65 -0.30
C THR A 5 -3.55 -16.58 -0.70
N ILE A 6 -3.40 -17.64 0.04
CA ILE A 6 -2.39 -18.60 -0.24
C ILE A 6 -2.78 -19.51 -1.35
N GLU A 7 -4.05 -19.60 -1.62
CA GLU A 7 -4.56 -20.48 -2.63
C GLU A 7 -3.96 -20.25 -3.99
N ASN A 8 -3.54 -19.02 -4.26
CA ASN A 8 -2.97 -18.70 -5.56
C ASN A 8 -1.47 -18.87 -5.61
N GLY A 9 -0.90 -19.33 -4.53
CA GLY A 9 0.54 -19.48 -4.46
C GLY A 9 1.30 -18.19 -4.38
N LYS A 10 0.62 -17.10 -4.17
CA LYS A 10 1.24 -15.78 -4.06
C LYS A 10 1.19 -15.30 -2.63
N ALA A 11 2.21 -14.56 -2.23
CA ALA A 11 2.19 -13.90 -0.95
C ALA A 11 1.05 -12.88 -0.94
N PRO A 12 0.39 -12.69 0.21
CA PRO A 12 -0.63 -11.66 0.29
C PRO A 12 -0.03 -10.29 0.03
N VAL A 13 -0.84 -9.41 -0.53
CA VAL A 13 -0.42 -8.02 -0.77
C VAL A 13 0.14 -7.42 0.50
N SER A 14 -0.51 -7.69 1.62
CA SER A 14 -0.10 -7.13 2.89
C SER A 14 1.30 -7.57 3.32
N ALA A 15 1.78 -8.72 2.84
CA ALA A 15 3.12 -9.17 3.20
C ALA A 15 4.19 -8.27 2.59
N GLY A 16 4.05 -7.93 1.32
CA GLY A 16 4.98 -7.01 0.68
C GLY A 16 4.90 -5.61 1.26
N LEU A 17 3.69 -5.14 1.49
CA LEU A 17 3.46 -3.85 2.10
C LEU A 17 4.06 -3.80 3.50
N GLY A 18 3.86 -4.85 4.29
CA GLY A 18 4.39 -4.92 5.65
C GLY A 18 5.90 -4.81 5.69
N ASN A 19 6.57 -5.47 4.76
CA ASN A 19 8.03 -5.38 4.68
C ASN A 19 8.49 -3.98 4.35
N ARG A 20 7.76 -3.28 3.50
CA ARG A 20 8.10 -1.90 3.15
C ARG A 20 7.88 -0.96 4.33
N ILE A 21 6.82 -1.19 5.10
CA ILE A 21 6.58 -0.42 6.32
C ILE A 21 7.74 -0.65 7.29
N ARG A 22 8.14 -1.90 7.47
CA ARG A 22 9.25 -2.21 8.37
C ARG A 22 10.53 -1.54 7.93
N SER A 23 10.86 -1.61 6.65
CA SER A 23 12.07 -0.99 6.13
C SER A 23 12.08 0.51 6.35
N ALA A 24 10.98 1.16 6.00
CA ALA A 24 10.90 2.61 6.16
C ALA A 24 10.96 3.01 7.63
N ARG A 25 10.32 2.21 8.50
CA ARG A 25 10.37 2.46 9.94
C ARG A 25 11.80 2.39 10.46
N ARG A 26 12.52 1.35 10.07
CA ARG A 26 13.92 1.17 10.50
C ARG A 26 14.82 2.26 9.96
N ASP A 27 14.60 2.66 8.72
CA ASP A 27 15.35 3.76 8.13
C ASP A 27 15.11 5.07 8.88
N ALA A 28 13.93 5.22 9.46
CA ALA A 28 13.60 6.40 10.25
C ALA A 28 14.04 6.25 11.71
N ASN A 29 14.71 5.15 12.05
CA ASN A 29 15.19 4.87 13.41
C ASN A 29 14.06 4.86 14.43
N MET A 30 12.92 4.30 14.05
CA MET A 30 11.76 4.20 14.93
C MET A 30 11.53 2.75 15.32
N SER A 31 11.14 2.53 16.57
CA SER A 31 10.65 1.25 17.00
C SER A 31 9.21 1.07 16.60
N GLN A 32 8.71 -0.18 16.67
CA GLN A 32 7.29 -0.42 16.40
C GLN A 32 6.41 0.39 17.36
N GLY A 33 6.82 0.48 18.63
CA GLY A 33 6.07 1.26 19.61
C GLY A 33 6.04 2.73 19.31
N GLN A 34 7.16 3.28 18.84
CA GLN A 34 7.23 4.69 18.48
C GLN A 34 6.33 4.98 17.28
N LEU A 35 6.37 4.13 16.28
CA LEU A 35 5.49 4.30 15.12
C LEU A 35 4.03 4.19 15.54
N ALA A 36 3.71 3.21 16.39
CA ALA A 36 2.34 3.03 16.88
C ALA A 36 1.84 4.29 17.57
N THR A 37 2.67 4.88 18.43
CA THR A 37 2.30 6.11 19.13
C THR A 37 2.02 7.23 18.12
N SER A 38 2.89 7.38 17.12
CA SER A 38 2.72 8.41 16.11
C SER A 38 1.44 8.23 15.31
N LEU A 39 1.00 6.99 15.14
CA LEU A 39 -0.19 6.67 14.36
C LEU A 39 -1.44 6.51 15.22
N SER A 40 -1.33 6.73 16.52
CA SER A 40 -2.43 6.57 17.48
C SER A 40 -3.02 5.17 17.43
N THR A 41 -2.14 4.17 17.35
CA THR A 41 -2.52 2.77 17.35
C THR A 41 -1.64 2.01 18.32
N THR A 42 -1.68 0.69 18.29
CA THR A 42 -0.94 -0.15 19.23
C THR A 42 0.26 -0.79 18.55
N GLN A 43 1.27 -1.12 19.35
CA GLN A 43 2.42 -1.85 18.83
C GLN A 43 2.00 -3.19 18.23
N SER A 44 1.01 -3.84 18.83
CA SER A 44 0.49 -5.10 18.28
C SER A 44 -0.04 -4.92 16.89
N ALA A 45 -0.75 -3.82 16.64
CA ALA A 45 -1.27 -3.55 15.30
C ALA A 45 -0.13 -3.37 14.30
N ILE A 46 0.89 -2.59 14.67
CA ILE A 46 2.04 -2.39 13.79
C ILE A 46 2.73 -3.72 13.50
N SER A 47 2.91 -4.54 14.52
CA SER A 47 3.53 -5.85 14.36
C SER A 47 2.76 -6.71 13.37
N LEU A 48 1.44 -6.72 13.47
CA LEU A 48 0.59 -7.49 12.55
C LEU A 48 0.65 -6.95 11.13
N TYR A 49 0.67 -5.62 10.97
CA TYR A 49 0.81 -5.01 9.65
C TYR A 49 2.15 -5.41 9.01
N GLU A 50 3.23 -5.32 9.77
CA GLU A 50 4.56 -5.62 9.25
C GLU A 50 4.72 -7.11 8.91
N ALA A 51 4.03 -7.96 9.65
CA ALA A 51 4.06 -9.39 9.40
C ALA A 51 3.12 -9.82 8.27
N GLY A 52 2.31 -8.91 7.75
CA GLY A 52 1.37 -9.24 6.71
C GLY A 52 0.17 -10.03 7.21
N GLN A 53 -0.06 -10.02 8.51
CA GLN A 53 -1.15 -10.78 9.12
C GLN A 53 -2.40 -9.94 9.31
N ARG A 54 -2.32 -8.66 9.00
CA ARG A 54 -3.45 -7.76 9.10
C ARG A 54 -3.33 -6.75 7.95
N SER A 55 -4.44 -6.51 7.27
CA SER A 55 -4.49 -5.57 6.16
C SER A 55 -4.40 -4.14 6.67
N VAL A 56 -3.70 -3.31 5.92
CA VAL A 56 -3.60 -1.88 6.21
C VAL A 56 -4.63 -1.16 5.37
N GLY A 57 -5.55 -0.43 6.01
CA GLY A 57 -6.52 0.38 5.28
C GLY A 57 -5.84 1.58 4.64
N ILE A 58 -6.52 2.18 3.67
CA ILE A 58 -5.95 3.30 2.92
C ILE A 58 -5.67 4.50 3.82
N ASP A 59 -6.54 4.76 4.77
CA ASP A 59 -6.36 5.88 5.70
C ASP A 59 -5.12 5.68 6.56
N MET A 60 -4.91 4.48 7.07
CA MET A 60 -3.74 4.16 7.86
C MET A 60 -2.49 4.26 7.00
N LEU A 61 -2.57 3.77 5.78
CA LEU A 61 -1.41 3.79 4.88
C LEU A 61 -0.99 5.22 4.55
N LEU A 62 -1.95 6.12 4.35
CA LEU A 62 -1.62 7.52 4.11
C LEU A 62 -0.91 8.12 5.31
N ASN A 63 -1.34 7.76 6.51
CA ASN A 63 -0.68 8.24 7.73
C ASN A 63 0.72 7.66 7.88
N VAL A 64 0.88 6.38 7.57
CA VAL A 64 2.20 5.74 7.61
C VAL A 64 3.14 6.45 6.64
N ALA A 65 2.69 6.72 5.43
CA ALA A 65 3.50 7.38 4.43
C ALA A 65 3.94 8.76 4.92
N ARG A 66 3.02 9.49 5.53
CA ARG A 66 3.33 10.82 6.05
C ARG A 66 4.33 10.77 7.19
N ILE A 67 4.09 9.89 8.16
CA ILE A 67 4.96 9.78 9.34
C ILE A 67 6.36 9.33 8.95
N LEU A 68 6.45 8.36 8.04
CA LEU A 68 7.74 7.82 7.63
C LEU A 68 8.38 8.58 6.48
N ASN A 69 7.70 9.62 6.01
CA ASN A 69 8.21 10.51 4.97
C ASN A 69 8.62 9.76 3.72
N ARG A 70 7.72 8.91 3.26
CA ARG A 70 7.90 8.16 2.01
C ARG A 70 6.68 8.40 1.14
N PRO A 71 6.85 8.43 -0.18
CA PRO A 71 5.69 8.55 -1.07
C PRO A 71 4.81 7.31 -0.98
N LEU A 72 3.54 7.50 -1.21
CA LEU A 72 2.58 6.40 -1.12
C LEU A 72 2.97 5.21 -1.98
N HIS A 73 3.45 5.47 -3.20
CA HIS A 73 3.79 4.39 -4.12
C HIS A 73 4.97 3.54 -3.63
N TYR A 74 5.79 4.08 -2.72
CA TYR A 74 6.87 3.29 -2.14
C TYR A 74 6.30 2.06 -1.42
N PHE A 75 5.21 2.26 -0.70
CA PHE A 75 4.62 1.17 0.09
C PHE A 75 3.86 0.18 -0.76
N LEU A 76 3.19 0.66 -1.79
CA LEU A 76 2.34 -0.19 -2.61
C LEU A 76 3.12 -0.98 -3.64
N GLY A 77 4.13 -0.37 -4.23
CA GLY A 77 4.99 -1.07 -5.18
C GLY A 77 4.20 -1.78 -6.24
N GLU A 78 4.61 -2.99 -6.53
CA GLU A 78 3.95 -3.79 -7.57
C GLU A 78 2.66 -4.44 -7.09
N ASP A 79 2.41 -4.40 -5.80
CA ASP A 79 1.22 -5.00 -5.22
C ASP A 79 0.01 -4.07 -5.24
N ALA A 80 0.19 -2.86 -5.75
CA ALA A 80 -0.85 -1.84 -5.68
C ALA A 80 -2.15 -2.27 -6.34
N ASP A 81 -2.06 -3.03 -7.42
CA ASP A 81 -3.25 -3.47 -8.14
C ASP A 81 -4.14 -4.37 -7.32
N MET A 82 -3.58 -4.98 -6.30
CA MET A 82 -4.28 -5.95 -5.49
C MET A 82 -4.79 -5.37 -4.18
N LEU A 83 -4.57 -4.09 -3.98
CA LEU A 83 -5.05 -3.43 -2.78
C LEU A 83 -6.57 -3.39 -2.79
N PHE A 84 -7.17 -3.89 -1.72
CA PHE A 84 -8.61 -3.89 -1.60
C PHE A 84 -9.08 -2.50 -1.15
N VAL A 85 -9.99 -1.91 -1.90
CA VAL A 85 -10.53 -0.59 -1.59
C VAL A 85 -12.03 -0.70 -1.49
N ARG A 86 -12.57 -0.32 -0.35
CA ARG A 86 -14.01 -0.32 -0.10
C ARG A 86 -14.57 1.08 -0.29
N ASP A 87 -15.88 1.15 -0.44
CA ASP A 87 -16.55 2.45 -0.57
C ASP A 87 -16.22 3.37 0.61
N SER A 88 -16.17 2.80 1.81
CA SER A 88 -15.83 3.59 3.00
C SER A 88 -14.40 4.14 2.92
N ASP A 89 -13.49 3.38 2.31
CA ASP A 89 -12.13 3.84 2.16
C ASP A 89 -12.05 5.01 1.19
N ILE A 90 -12.84 4.97 0.13
CA ILE A 90 -12.89 6.07 -0.83
C ILE A 90 -13.44 7.34 -0.17
N ALA A 91 -14.52 7.19 0.58
CA ALA A 91 -15.09 8.33 1.29
C ALA A 91 -14.08 8.94 2.27
N GLN A 92 -13.36 8.08 2.97
CA GLN A 92 -12.36 8.53 3.91
C GLN A 92 -11.19 9.23 3.20
N LEU A 93 -10.77 8.69 2.07
CA LEU A 93 -9.71 9.31 1.28
C LEU A 93 -10.12 10.72 0.85
N ILE A 94 -11.35 10.88 0.38
CA ILE A 94 -11.85 12.19 -0.01
C ILE A 94 -11.82 13.15 1.17
N SER A 95 -12.29 12.69 2.33
CA SER A 95 -12.27 13.53 3.53
C SER A 95 -10.86 13.94 3.92
N GLU A 96 -9.91 13.02 3.81
CA GLU A 96 -8.51 13.33 4.14
C GLU A 96 -7.94 14.34 3.16
N LEU A 97 -8.24 14.19 1.89
CA LEU A 97 -7.75 15.15 0.89
C LEU A 97 -8.33 16.54 1.11
N GLU A 98 -9.57 16.62 1.58
CA GLU A 98 -10.16 17.92 1.90
C GLU A 98 -9.45 18.59 3.06
N ARG A 99 -9.00 17.79 4.04
CA ARG A 99 -8.26 18.32 5.17
C ARG A 99 -6.79 18.58 4.86
N HIS A 100 -6.25 17.82 3.93
CA HIS A 100 -4.82 17.88 3.59
C HIS A 100 -4.64 17.95 2.07
N PRO A 101 -5.05 19.08 1.46
CA PRO A 101 -4.95 19.20 0.01
C PRO A 101 -3.51 19.12 -0.50
N GLU A 102 -2.53 19.33 0.38
CA GLU A 102 -1.13 19.21 0.00
C GLU A 102 -0.75 17.78 -0.40
N ASP A 103 -1.55 16.78 -0.04
CA ASP A 103 -1.28 15.40 -0.41
C ASP A 103 -1.71 15.08 -1.83
N LEU A 104 -2.54 15.92 -2.43
CA LEU A 104 -3.11 15.63 -3.73
C LEU A 104 -2.07 15.45 -4.85
N PRO A 105 -1.04 16.29 -4.94
CA PRO A 105 -0.07 16.08 -6.03
C PRO A 105 0.61 14.70 -5.97
N GLU A 106 0.93 14.22 -4.78
CA GLU A 106 1.55 12.91 -4.64
C GLU A 106 0.58 11.80 -5.05
N LEU A 107 -0.65 11.91 -4.64
CA LEU A 107 -1.67 10.91 -4.99
C LEU A 107 -1.93 10.90 -6.49
N LEU A 108 -1.98 12.08 -7.12
CA LEU A 108 -2.15 12.16 -8.56
C LEU A 108 -0.96 11.53 -9.28
N GLY A 109 0.24 11.77 -8.76
CA GLY A 109 1.44 11.17 -9.35
C GLY A 109 1.39 9.66 -9.30
N TYR A 110 0.96 9.11 -8.16
CA TYR A 110 0.83 7.67 -8.05
C TYR A 110 -0.24 7.13 -8.99
N TRP A 111 -1.36 7.84 -9.10
CA TRP A 111 -2.43 7.43 -10.01
C TRP A 111 -1.97 7.42 -11.45
N GLN A 112 -1.19 8.42 -11.85
CA GLN A 112 -0.61 8.47 -13.20
C GLN A 112 0.32 7.30 -13.43
N TYR A 113 1.11 6.95 -12.42
CA TYR A 113 1.98 5.79 -12.49
C TYR A 113 1.17 4.51 -12.69
N LEU A 114 0.06 4.36 -11.97
CA LEU A 114 -0.80 3.19 -12.13
C LEU A 114 -1.38 3.09 -13.54
N ARG A 115 -1.79 4.23 -14.09
CA ARG A 115 -2.31 4.26 -15.45
C ARG A 115 -1.25 3.81 -16.45
N TRP A 116 -0.05 4.35 -16.29
CA TRP A 116 1.06 3.96 -17.17
C TRP A 116 1.35 2.47 -17.01
N ARG A 117 1.41 1.99 -15.80
CA ARG A 117 1.73 0.58 -15.53
C ARG A 117 0.69 -0.35 -16.15
N ARG A 118 -0.60 0.00 -16.03
CA ARG A 118 -1.64 -0.81 -16.65
C ARG A 118 -1.48 -0.86 -18.16
N ALA A 119 -1.13 0.26 -18.76
CA ALA A 119 -0.91 0.30 -20.19
C ALA A 119 0.27 -0.57 -20.61
N GLU A 120 1.36 -0.53 -19.82
CA GLU A 120 2.51 -1.36 -20.13
C GLU A 120 2.22 -2.85 -19.96
N LEU A 121 1.48 -3.20 -18.94
CA LEU A 121 1.07 -4.59 -18.73
C LEU A 121 0.18 -5.07 -19.87
N ALA A 122 -0.72 -4.24 -20.32
CA ALA A 122 -1.58 -4.60 -21.45
C ALA A 122 -0.75 -4.86 -22.70
N LYS A 123 0.25 -4.02 -22.96
CA LYS A 123 1.14 -4.24 -24.09
C LYS A 123 1.88 -5.55 -23.97
N THR A 124 2.37 -5.85 -22.78
CA THR A 124 3.11 -7.09 -22.53
C THR A 124 2.22 -8.31 -22.77
N LEU A 125 0.99 -8.25 -22.30
CA LEU A 125 0.06 -9.35 -22.47
C LEU A 125 -0.28 -9.57 -23.93
N VAL A 126 -0.48 -8.49 -24.69
CA VAL A 126 -0.76 -8.59 -26.12
C VAL A 126 0.45 -9.18 -26.84
N ALA A 127 1.64 -8.71 -26.52
CA ALA A 127 2.84 -9.24 -27.15
C ALA A 127 3.02 -10.73 -26.86
N ALA A 128 2.75 -11.13 -25.62
CA ALA A 128 2.86 -12.54 -25.25
C ALA A 128 1.85 -13.39 -26.00
N ALA A 129 0.62 -12.88 -26.14
CA ALA A 129 -0.40 -13.60 -26.88
C ALA A 129 -0.04 -13.73 -28.35
N ASN A 130 0.50 -12.67 -28.94
CA ASN A 130 0.87 -12.68 -30.36
C ASN A 130 2.11 -13.54 -30.62
N GLY A 131 2.95 -13.73 -29.63
CA GLY A 131 4.16 -14.51 -29.78
C GLY A 131 3.95 -16.01 -29.61
N ARG A 132 2.75 -16.42 -29.34
CA ARG A 132 2.47 -17.84 -29.12
C ARG A 132 1.94 -18.49 -30.35
N HIS A 133 2.73 -18.70 -31.31
CA HIS A 133 2.24 -19.39 -32.51
C HIS A 133 2.96 -20.68 -32.74
#